data_ab8385b9a03dd46c9c230107122bf927
#
_entry.id   ab8385b9a03dd46c9c230107122bf927
#
_cell.length_a   1.000
_cell.length_b   1.000
_cell.length_c   1.000
_cell.angle_alpha   90.00
_cell.angle_beta   90.00
_cell.angle_gamma   90.00
#
_symmetry.space_group_name_H-M   'P 1'
#
loop_
_entity.id
_entity.type
_entity.pdbx_description
1 polymer ?
#
loop_
_entity_poly.entity_id
_entity_poly.type
_entity_poly.pdbx_seq_one_letter_code
_entity_poly.pdbx_strand_id
1 'polypeptide(L)'
;IFRGLMQVSSLDSGRIKTASIVRFALRYLVTVKPAEGKHSLFEYWTGDKEKLLSIDDRELQNYVKYCSEILREYFGAVRKNMRKYWDDDTSKLLSVISLNGFIIALTRQLGVNGVQDFDFYDQVFSRWSFDFSSEKFPYTSSQYRKFSNEILENAFDIPKETLETI
;
A
#
# COMPACT_ATOMS: atom_id res chain seq x y z
N ILE A 1 9.57 -7.25 4.47
CA ILE A 1 8.82 -7.84 3.35
C ILE A 1 9.55 -7.66 2.03
N PHE A 2 10.03 -6.48 1.73
CA PHE A 2 10.68 -6.16 0.45
C PHE A 2 12.21 -6.24 0.46
N ARG A 3 12.82 -6.86 1.49
CA ARG A 3 14.27 -6.96 1.61
C ARG A 3 14.86 -7.67 0.38
N GLY A 4 15.86 -7.06 -0.26
CA GLY A 4 16.49 -7.57 -1.48
C GLY A 4 15.70 -7.30 -2.78
N LEU A 5 14.45 -6.78 -2.69
CA LEU A 5 13.63 -6.43 -3.85
C LEU A 5 13.70 -4.94 -4.20
N MET A 6 14.00 -4.09 -3.21
CA MET A 6 14.01 -2.63 -3.40
C MET A 6 15.30 -2.16 -4.05
N GLN A 7 15.16 -1.37 -5.11
CA GLN A 7 16.27 -0.64 -5.72
C GLN A 7 16.37 0.74 -5.05
N VAL A 8 17.43 0.96 -4.29
CA VAL A 8 17.69 2.24 -3.58
C VAL A 8 18.57 3.17 -4.45
N SER A 9 19.51 2.59 -5.18
CA SER A 9 20.37 3.33 -6.11
C SER A 9 20.33 2.72 -7.51
N SER A 10 20.89 3.42 -8.50
CA SER A 10 21.04 2.91 -9.86
C SER A 10 21.98 1.70 -9.98
N LEU A 11 22.77 1.43 -8.94
CA LEU A 11 23.70 0.30 -8.85
C LEU A 11 23.04 -0.96 -8.28
N ASP A 12 21.86 -0.83 -7.66
CA ASP A 12 21.17 -1.96 -7.07
C ASP A 12 20.42 -2.77 -8.14
N SER A 13 20.47 -4.08 -8.04
CA SER A 13 19.74 -5.01 -8.92
C SER A 13 18.28 -5.24 -8.51
N GLY A 14 17.75 -4.47 -7.54
CA GLY A 14 16.39 -4.63 -7.03
C GLY A 14 15.31 -4.36 -8.09
N ARG A 15 14.25 -5.16 -8.09
CA ARG A 15 13.12 -5.06 -9.04
C ARG A 15 12.21 -3.85 -8.79
N ILE A 16 12.20 -3.32 -7.58
CA ILE A 16 11.27 -2.28 -7.13
C ILE A 16 11.99 -0.93 -7.08
N LYS A 17 11.58 -0.01 -7.93
CA LYS A 17 12.10 1.38 -7.92
C LYS A 17 11.51 2.17 -6.76
N THR A 18 12.24 2.26 -5.65
CA THR A 18 11.81 2.93 -4.40
C THR A 18 11.30 4.34 -4.64
N ALA A 19 12.02 5.15 -5.43
CA ALA A 19 11.64 6.54 -5.71
C ALA A 19 10.23 6.67 -6.33
N SER A 20 9.84 5.71 -7.18
CA SER A 20 8.51 5.70 -7.80
C SER A 20 7.40 5.42 -6.79
N ILE A 21 7.65 4.53 -5.81
CA ILE A 21 6.68 4.23 -4.77
C ILE A 21 6.54 5.39 -3.78
N VAL A 22 7.67 5.94 -3.33
CA VAL A 22 7.70 7.05 -2.37
C VAL A 22 6.98 8.28 -2.95
N ARG A 23 7.23 8.62 -4.20
CA ARG A 23 6.66 9.83 -4.84
C ARG A 23 5.15 9.73 -5.09
N PHE A 24 4.65 8.56 -5.50
CA PHE A 24 3.30 8.45 -6.04
C PHE A 24 2.26 7.92 -5.06
N ALA A 25 2.66 7.08 -4.12
CA ALA A 25 1.68 6.45 -3.23
C ALA A 25 2.04 6.60 -1.74
N LEU A 26 3.23 6.18 -1.35
CA LEU A 26 3.60 6.07 0.06
C LEU A 26 3.50 7.41 0.82
N ARG A 27 3.89 8.52 0.19
CA ARG A 27 3.81 9.85 0.79
C ARG A 27 2.40 10.23 1.27
N TYR A 28 1.36 9.80 0.55
CA TYR A 28 -0.02 10.10 0.93
C TYR A 28 -0.49 9.23 2.10
N LEU A 29 -0.07 7.98 2.14
CA LEU A 29 -0.38 7.06 3.22
C LEU A 29 0.21 7.51 4.56
N VAL A 30 1.45 8.03 4.56
CA VAL A 30 2.20 8.35 5.78
C VAL A 30 2.25 9.85 6.12
N THR A 31 1.61 10.71 5.34
CA THR A 31 1.65 12.16 5.59
C THR A 31 1.05 12.54 6.93
N VAL A 32 1.69 13.47 7.63
CA VAL A 32 1.16 14.07 8.87
C VAL A 32 0.19 15.25 8.61
N LYS A 33 0.00 15.62 7.33
CA LYS A 33 -0.91 16.67 6.89
C LYS A 33 -1.69 16.17 5.67
N PRO A 34 -2.68 15.28 5.86
CA PRO A 34 -3.53 14.86 4.76
C PRO A 34 -4.33 16.04 4.22
N ALA A 35 -4.62 16.03 2.93
CA ALA A 35 -5.52 17.01 2.33
C ALA A 35 -6.94 16.81 2.88
N GLU A 36 -7.76 17.86 2.81
CA GLU A 36 -9.16 17.82 3.27
C GLU A 36 -9.91 16.65 2.61
N GLY A 37 -10.64 15.89 3.43
CA GLY A 37 -11.37 14.70 2.99
C GLY A 37 -10.49 13.51 2.59
N LYS A 38 -9.18 13.54 2.87
CA LYS A 38 -8.26 12.41 2.65
C LYS A 38 -7.73 11.89 3.99
N HIS A 39 -7.45 10.59 4.01
CA HIS A 39 -6.99 9.88 5.20
C HIS A 39 -5.51 9.49 5.07
N SER A 40 -4.84 9.39 6.22
CA SER A 40 -3.47 8.89 6.34
C SER A 40 -3.31 8.09 7.62
N LEU A 41 -2.23 7.33 7.75
CA LEU A 41 -1.93 6.58 8.97
C LEU A 41 -1.73 7.48 10.20
N PHE A 42 -1.36 8.74 9.99
CA PHE A 42 -1.19 9.71 11.09
C PHE A 42 -2.48 9.93 11.89
N GLU A 43 -3.65 9.88 11.26
CA GLU A 43 -4.93 10.08 11.95
C GLU A 43 -5.18 8.99 12.99
N TYR A 44 -4.77 7.77 12.71
CA TYR A 44 -4.97 6.57 13.54
C TYR A 44 -3.82 6.30 14.50
N TRP A 45 -2.71 7.00 14.37
CA TRP A 45 -1.58 6.84 15.26
C TRP A 45 -1.85 7.44 16.64
N THR A 46 -1.57 6.68 17.69
CA THR A 46 -1.87 7.02 19.09
C THR A 46 -0.67 7.62 19.86
N GLY A 47 0.46 7.84 19.20
CA GLY A 47 1.61 8.51 19.80
C GLY A 47 1.43 10.01 19.97
N ASP A 48 2.48 10.68 20.47
CA ASP A 48 2.46 12.13 20.72
C ASP A 48 2.57 12.92 19.41
N LYS A 49 1.42 13.28 18.86
CA LYS A 49 1.31 14.01 17.59
C LYS A 49 1.95 15.39 17.64
N GLU A 50 1.88 16.08 18.77
CA GLU A 50 2.47 17.43 18.92
C GLU A 50 4.00 17.34 18.85
N LYS A 51 4.60 16.39 19.56
CA LYS A 51 6.04 16.15 19.48
C LYS A 51 6.47 15.69 18.09
N LEU A 52 5.71 14.82 17.44
CA LEU A 52 6.02 14.43 16.05
C LEU A 52 6.03 15.65 15.12
N LEU A 53 5.05 16.54 15.23
CA LEU A 53 4.95 17.77 14.42
C LEU A 53 6.05 18.78 14.73
N SER A 54 6.61 18.76 15.95
CA SER A 54 7.78 19.57 16.35
C SER A 54 9.14 18.91 16.00
N ILE A 55 9.10 17.82 15.25
CA ILE A 55 10.29 17.09 14.76
C ILE A 55 11.10 16.50 15.92
N ASP A 56 10.43 15.89 16.90
CA ASP A 56 11.07 15.06 17.91
C ASP A 56 11.53 13.74 17.28
N ASP A 57 12.83 13.45 17.34
CA ASP A 57 13.44 12.27 16.70
C ASP A 57 12.86 10.95 17.22
N ARG A 58 12.53 10.89 18.50
CA ARG A 58 11.98 9.66 19.12
C ARG A 58 10.56 9.40 18.60
N GLU A 59 9.73 10.43 18.54
CA GLU A 59 8.37 10.28 18.04
C GLU A 59 8.35 10.04 16.53
N LEU A 60 9.30 10.60 15.79
CA LEU A 60 9.48 10.26 14.39
C LEU A 60 9.82 8.77 14.19
N GLN A 61 10.71 8.21 14.98
CA GLN A 61 11.04 6.78 14.93
C GLN A 61 9.85 5.90 15.32
N ASN A 62 9.09 6.30 16.35
CA ASN A 62 7.86 5.61 16.76
C ASN A 62 6.83 5.61 15.63
N TYR A 63 6.63 6.72 14.96
CA TYR A 63 5.71 6.84 13.84
C TYR A 63 6.16 6.01 12.63
N VAL A 64 7.45 6.05 12.27
CA VAL A 64 8.03 5.20 11.20
C VAL A 64 7.84 3.72 11.51
N LYS A 65 8.06 3.30 12.76
CA LYS A 65 7.83 1.92 13.19
C LYS A 65 6.37 1.52 13.01
N TYR A 66 5.44 2.34 13.48
CA TYR A 66 4.01 2.13 13.34
C TYR A 66 3.60 1.98 11.86
N CYS A 67 3.99 2.90 10.99
CA CYS A 67 3.70 2.81 9.56
C CYS A 67 4.29 1.53 8.92
N SER A 68 5.51 1.16 9.33
CA SER A 68 6.18 -0.03 8.83
C SER A 68 5.48 -1.33 9.26
N GLU A 69 4.92 -1.37 10.46
CA GLU A 69 4.15 -2.51 10.96
C GLU A 69 2.87 -2.71 10.16
N ILE A 70 2.11 -1.64 9.90
CA ILE A 70 0.90 -1.71 9.08
C ILE A 70 1.21 -2.17 7.65
N LEU A 71 2.23 -1.61 7.02
CA LEU A 71 2.66 -2.05 5.70
C LEU A 71 3.12 -3.51 5.68
N ARG A 72 3.78 -3.97 6.74
CA ARG A 72 4.20 -5.37 6.87
C ARG A 72 3.01 -6.31 6.96
N GLU A 73 1.98 -5.96 7.73
CA GLU A 73 0.76 -6.76 7.87
C GLU A 73 -0.02 -6.80 6.55
N TYR A 74 -0.25 -5.65 5.94
CA TYR A 74 -0.95 -5.54 4.67
C TYR A 74 -0.26 -6.33 3.55
N PHE A 75 1.02 -6.07 3.28
CA PHE A 75 1.76 -6.78 2.24
C PHE A 75 2.13 -8.21 2.64
N GLY A 76 2.13 -8.53 3.93
CA GLY A 76 2.23 -9.90 4.41
C GLY A 76 1.04 -10.74 3.96
N ALA A 77 -0.16 -10.19 4.05
CA ALA A 77 -1.38 -10.83 3.57
C ALA A 77 -1.40 -10.94 2.04
N VAL A 78 -1.00 -9.89 1.31
CA VAL A 78 -0.83 -9.95 -0.15
C VAL A 78 0.13 -11.08 -0.53
N ARG A 79 1.31 -11.14 0.10
CA ARG A 79 2.31 -12.18 -0.17
C ARG A 79 1.79 -13.58 0.11
N LYS A 80 1.08 -13.77 1.22
CA LYS A 80 0.51 -15.08 1.60
C LYS A 80 -0.45 -15.59 0.52
N ASN A 81 -1.39 -14.75 0.11
CA ASN A 81 -2.47 -15.13 -0.80
C ASN A 81 -2.06 -15.16 -2.28
N MET A 82 -0.99 -14.44 -2.64
CA MET A 82 -0.50 -14.33 -4.02
C MET A 82 0.91 -14.87 -4.18
N ARG A 83 1.26 -15.90 -3.40
CA ARG A 83 2.61 -16.45 -3.29
C ARG A 83 3.22 -16.80 -4.65
N LYS A 84 2.46 -17.45 -5.53
CA LYS A 84 2.92 -17.83 -6.87
C LYS A 84 3.41 -16.65 -7.71
N TYR A 85 2.76 -15.50 -7.59
CA TYR A 85 3.14 -14.28 -8.30
C TYR A 85 4.22 -13.48 -7.57
N TRP A 86 4.25 -13.58 -6.23
CA TRP A 86 5.29 -12.92 -5.43
C TRP A 86 6.68 -13.48 -5.71
N ASP A 87 6.77 -14.79 -5.84
CA ASP A 87 8.00 -15.51 -6.07
C ASP A 87 8.37 -15.63 -7.60
N ASP A 88 7.49 -15.15 -8.50
CA ASP A 88 7.69 -15.14 -9.95
C ASP A 88 8.21 -13.77 -10.44
N ASP A 89 9.45 -13.77 -10.96
CA ASP A 89 10.12 -12.56 -11.47
C ASP A 89 9.45 -11.96 -12.71
N THR A 90 8.65 -12.74 -13.44
CA THR A 90 7.95 -12.28 -14.65
C THR A 90 6.58 -11.69 -14.34
N SER A 91 6.05 -11.93 -13.14
CA SER A 91 4.74 -11.43 -12.73
C SER A 91 4.71 -9.90 -12.58
N LYS A 92 3.54 -9.33 -12.69
CA LYS A 92 3.29 -7.89 -12.48
C LYS A 92 2.94 -7.53 -11.04
N LEU A 93 2.87 -8.49 -10.11
CA LEU A 93 2.51 -8.24 -8.71
C LEU A 93 3.45 -7.23 -8.04
N LEU A 94 4.76 -7.36 -8.24
CA LEU A 94 5.77 -6.45 -7.68
C LEU A 94 6.17 -5.33 -8.66
N SER A 95 5.36 -5.07 -9.67
CA SER A 95 5.55 -3.91 -10.55
C SER A 95 5.23 -2.59 -9.81
N VAL A 96 5.80 -1.47 -10.30
CA VAL A 96 5.51 -0.13 -9.76
C VAL A 96 4.01 0.17 -9.79
N ILE A 97 3.29 -0.29 -10.83
CA ILE A 97 1.86 -0.09 -10.98
C ILE A 97 1.10 -0.81 -9.86
N SER A 98 1.39 -2.09 -9.67
CA SER A 98 0.72 -2.90 -8.65
C SER A 98 1.01 -2.38 -7.24
N LEU A 99 2.26 -2.11 -6.91
CA LEU A 99 2.64 -1.61 -5.58
C LEU A 99 2.00 -0.26 -5.27
N ASN A 100 2.02 0.69 -6.21
CA ASN A 100 1.31 1.96 -6.03
C ASN A 100 -0.21 1.74 -5.93
N GLY A 101 -0.78 0.86 -6.73
CA GLY A 101 -2.21 0.52 -6.65
C GLY A 101 -2.60 -0.07 -5.28
N PHE A 102 -1.82 -1.00 -4.74
CA PHE A 102 -2.02 -1.55 -3.40
C PHE A 102 -1.91 -0.49 -2.30
N ILE A 103 -0.90 0.39 -2.35
CA ILE A 103 -0.72 1.45 -1.35
C ILE A 103 -1.86 2.49 -1.44
N ILE A 104 -2.31 2.85 -2.65
CA ILE A 104 -3.46 3.76 -2.82
C ILE A 104 -4.74 3.10 -2.30
N ALA A 105 -4.95 1.80 -2.56
CA ALA A 105 -6.09 1.06 -2.01
C ALA A 105 -6.04 1.05 -0.48
N LEU A 106 -4.87 0.76 0.13
CA LEU A 106 -4.68 0.85 1.57
C LEU A 106 -5.01 2.26 2.11
N THR A 107 -4.54 3.31 1.46
CA THR A 107 -4.81 4.70 1.87
C THR A 107 -6.30 5.02 1.84
N ARG A 108 -6.99 4.63 0.77
CA ARG A 108 -8.42 4.95 0.58
C ARG A 108 -9.33 4.14 1.50
N GLN A 109 -9.03 2.86 1.72
CA GLN A 109 -9.81 2.03 2.62
C GLN A 109 -9.76 2.51 4.08
N LEU A 110 -8.75 3.31 4.48
CA LEU A 110 -8.69 3.91 5.83
C LEU A 110 -9.96 4.70 6.17
N GLY A 111 -10.53 5.43 5.20
CA GLY A 111 -11.77 6.18 5.39
C GLY A 111 -13.02 5.31 5.61
N VAL A 112 -12.95 4.03 5.28
CA VAL A 112 -14.08 3.08 5.40
C VAL A 112 -13.88 2.14 6.59
N ASN A 113 -12.71 1.50 6.66
CA ASN A 113 -12.42 0.43 7.63
C ASN A 113 -11.45 0.86 8.73
N GLY A 114 -10.79 2.01 8.60
CA GLY A 114 -9.68 2.40 9.47
C GLY A 114 -8.45 1.52 9.26
N VAL A 115 -7.55 1.53 10.25
CA VAL A 115 -6.38 0.65 10.29
C VAL A 115 -6.82 -0.72 10.77
N GLN A 116 -6.41 -1.75 10.03
CA GLN A 116 -6.76 -3.15 10.28
C GLN A 116 -5.49 -3.99 10.49
N ASP A 117 -5.66 -5.19 11.03
CA ASP A 117 -4.61 -6.16 11.28
C ASP A 117 -4.39 -7.14 10.11
N PHE A 118 -3.41 -8.02 10.28
CA PHE A 118 -3.09 -9.05 9.30
C PHE A 118 -4.28 -9.97 8.98
N ASP A 119 -5.05 -10.38 9.99
CA ASP A 119 -6.14 -11.33 9.81
C ASP A 119 -7.27 -10.75 8.96
N PHE A 120 -7.58 -9.48 9.14
CA PHE A 120 -8.50 -8.76 8.27
C PHE A 120 -8.02 -8.75 6.81
N TYR A 121 -6.78 -8.34 6.57
CA TYR A 121 -6.23 -8.29 5.21
C TYR A 121 -6.09 -9.68 4.59
N ASP A 122 -5.77 -10.70 5.38
CA ASP A 122 -5.71 -12.09 4.93
C ASP A 122 -7.08 -12.58 4.44
N GLN A 123 -8.15 -12.28 5.18
CA GLN A 123 -9.52 -12.59 4.77
C GLN A 123 -9.90 -11.86 3.48
N VAL A 124 -9.58 -10.57 3.36
CA VAL A 124 -9.82 -9.76 2.16
C VAL A 124 -9.17 -10.40 0.93
N PHE A 125 -7.87 -10.66 0.99
CA PHE A 125 -7.12 -11.16 -0.17
C PHE A 125 -7.33 -12.65 -0.43
N SER A 126 -7.74 -13.45 0.54
CA SER A 126 -8.06 -14.87 0.32
C SER A 126 -9.29 -15.09 -0.56
N ARG A 127 -10.20 -14.14 -0.61
CA ARG A 127 -11.43 -14.18 -1.43
C ARG A 127 -11.24 -13.60 -2.82
N TRP A 128 -10.17 -12.82 -3.02
CA TRP A 128 -9.91 -12.12 -4.27
C TRP A 128 -9.03 -12.95 -5.19
N SER A 129 -9.48 -13.13 -6.43
CA SER A 129 -8.72 -13.81 -7.47
C SER A 129 -8.38 -12.81 -8.58
N PHE A 130 -7.10 -12.56 -8.77
CA PHE A 130 -6.60 -11.66 -9.82
C PHE A 130 -5.37 -12.25 -10.49
N ASP A 131 -5.28 -12.14 -11.83
CA ASP A 131 -4.18 -12.70 -12.60
C ASP A 131 -3.07 -11.65 -12.82
N PHE A 132 -1.97 -11.82 -12.12
CA PHE A 132 -0.78 -10.96 -12.23
C PHE A 132 0.23 -11.45 -13.28
N SER A 133 -0.10 -12.44 -14.11
CA SER A 133 0.78 -12.80 -15.22
C SER A 133 0.97 -11.62 -16.16
N SER A 134 2.19 -11.48 -16.74
CA SER A 134 2.52 -10.36 -17.63
C SER A 134 1.64 -10.28 -18.87
N GLU A 135 1.07 -11.42 -19.29
CA GLU A 135 0.20 -11.53 -20.46
C GLU A 135 -1.23 -11.03 -20.20
N LYS A 136 -1.72 -11.20 -18.97
CA LYS A 136 -3.11 -10.90 -18.62
C LYS A 136 -3.28 -9.66 -17.76
N PHE A 137 -2.20 -9.12 -17.21
CA PHE A 137 -2.27 -7.91 -16.39
C PHE A 137 -2.70 -6.70 -17.24
N PRO A 138 -3.91 -6.14 -17.01
CA PRO A 138 -4.52 -5.21 -17.97
C PRO A 138 -4.05 -3.76 -17.80
N TYR A 139 -3.28 -3.46 -16.75
CA TYR A 139 -2.89 -2.09 -16.42
C TYR A 139 -1.52 -1.71 -16.96
N THR A 140 -1.44 -0.52 -17.54
CA THR A 140 -0.20 0.08 -18.04
C THR A 140 0.27 1.23 -17.16
N SER A 141 1.39 1.87 -17.50
CA SER A 141 1.98 2.97 -16.73
C SER A 141 0.94 4.05 -16.39
N SER A 142 0.99 4.60 -15.18
CA SER A 142 0.07 5.59 -14.60
C SER A 142 -1.35 5.10 -14.25
N GLN A 143 -1.74 3.86 -14.53
CA GLN A 143 -3.07 3.35 -14.22
C GLN A 143 -3.21 2.75 -12.80
N TYR A 144 -2.32 3.09 -11.87
CA TYR A 144 -2.36 2.58 -10.50
C TYR A 144 -3.64 2.99 -9.75
N ARG A 145 -4.28 4.12 -10.09
CA ARG A 145 -5.59 4.47 -9.51
C ARG A 145 -6.72 3.55 -10.00
N LYS A 146 -6.70 3.17 -11.27
CA LYS A 146 -7.64 2.17 -11.81
C LYS A 146 -7.44 0.81 -11.13
N PHE A 147 -6.17 0.41 -10.96
CA PHE A 147 -5.88 -0.84 -10.26
C PHE A 147 -6.25 -0.76 -8.76
N SER A 148 -6.09 0.39 -8.10
CA SER A 148 -6.59 0.54 -6.73
C SER A 148 -8.10 0.41 -6.63
N ASN A 149 -8.86 0.89 -7.62
CA ASN A 149 -10.32 0.69 -7.67
C ASN A 149 -10.67 -0.79 -7.78
N GLU A 150 -9.97 -1.54 -8.66
CA GLU A 150 -10.11 -2.99 -8.78
C GLU A 150 -9.96 -3.70 -7.43
N ILE A 151 -8.92 -3.35 -6.67
CA ILE A 151 -8.68 -3.90 -5.33
C ILE A 151 -9.82 -3.53 -4.38
N LEU A 152 -10.23 -2.27 -4.35
CA LEU A 152 -11.26 -1.79 -3.43
C LEU A 152 -12.64 -2.39 -3.73
N GLU A 153 -13.01 -2.49 -5.01
CA GLU A 153 -14.28 -3.08 -5.44
C GLU A 153 -14.33 -4.59 -5.23
N ASN A 154 -13.29 -5.32 -5.65
CA ASN A 154 -13.36 -6.77 -5.77
C ASN A 154 -12.65 -7.55 -4.64
N ALA A 155 -11.72 -6.93 -3.90
CA ALA A 155 -11.12 -7.54 -2.71
C ALA A 155 -11.77 -7.02 -1.41
N PHE A 156 -11.96 -5.70 -1.30
CA PHE A 156 -12.54 -5.08 -0.10
C PHE A 156 -14.08 -4.98 -0.14
N ASP A 157 -14.73 -5.35 -1.21
CA ASP A 157 -16.19 -5.24 -1.39
C ASP A 157 -16.73 -3.81 -1.17
N ILE A 158 -15.94 -2.78 -1.51
CA ILE A 158 -16.34 -1.38 -1.36
C ILE A 158 -17.13 -0.94 -2.60
N PRO A 159 -18.40 -0.49 -2.45
CA PRO A 159 -19.23 -0.07 -3.58
C PRO A 159 -18.63 1.10 -4.38
N LYS A 160 -18.89 1.14 -5.68
CA LYS A 160 -18.37 2.19 -6.58
C LYS A 160 -18.75 3.60 -6.13
N GLU A 161 -19.97 3.76 -5.65
CA GLU A 161 -20.49 5.05 -5.16
C GLU A 161 -19.64 5.58 -4.00
N THR A 162 -19.18 4.69 -3.12
CA THR A 162 -18.27 5.03 -2.02
C THR A 162 -16.89 5.40 -2.55
N LEU A 163 -16.42 4.77 -3.63
CA LEU A 163 -15.09 5.06 -4.21
C LEU A 163 -14.97 6.45 -4.83
N GLU A 164 -16.08 7.09 -5.17
CA GLU A 164 -16.09 8.45 -5.69
C GLU A 164 -15.88 9.50 -4.59
N THR A 165 -16.14 9.13 -3.33
CA THR A 165 -16.07 10.04 -2.17
C THR A 165 -14.80 9.89 -1.33
N ILE A 166 -14.06 8.78 -1.43
CA ILE A 166 -12.85 8.47 -0.65
C ILE A 166 -11.54 8.63 -1.42
#